data_bc4694aca93cb24c34ad3775e04f9b72
#
_entry.id   bc4694aca93cb24c34ad3775e04f9b72
#
_cell.length_a   1.000
_cell.length_b   1.000
_cell.length_c   1.000
_cell.angle_alpha   90.00
_cell.angle_beta   90.00
_cell.angle_gamma   90.00
#
_symmetry.space_group_name_H-M   'P 1'
#
loop_
_entity.id
_entity.type
_entity.pdbx_description
1 polymer ?
#
loop_
_entity_poly.entity_id
_entity_poly.type
_entity_poly.pdbx_seq_one_letter_code
_entity_poly.pdbx_strand_id
1 'polypeptide(L)'
;MCDTLVAVGNATADGSVILAKNSDRQPNEAHALAHVPRTSHAAGDTVKCTYIQVPQVPETYEVLLSKPFWIWGCEMGANECGVSIGNEAVFTKEPYDKEPGLIGMDMVRLALERSHTARKALDIIVELLETYGQGGNCGFRHKEYYHNAFI
;
A
#
# COMPACT_ATOMS: atom_id res chain seq x y z
N MET A 1 -5.40 14.50 6.66
CA MET A 1 -5.80 14.19 5.26
C MET A 1 -4.53 14.13 4.44
N CYS A 2 -4.38 13.13 3.58
CA CYS A 2 -3.19 13.00 2.73
C CYS A 2 -3.35 13.81 1.44
N ASP A 3 -2.24 14.13 0.80
CA ASP A 3 -2.18 14.76 -0.52
C ASP A 3 -1.23 13.97 -1.40
N THR A 4 -1.60 13.76 -2.66
CA THR A 4 -0.76 13.11 -3.67
C THR A 4 -0.64 13.97 -4.90
N LEU A 5 0.51 13.88 -5.56
CA LEU A 5 0.78 14.50 -6.83
C LEU A 5 1.51 13.51 -7.73
N VAL A 6 1.12 13.47 -9.00
CA VAL A 6 1.88 12.75 -10.02
C VAL A 6 2.16 13.66 -11.20
N ALA A 7 3.39 13.63 -11.71
CA ALA A 7 3.78 14.27 -12.96
C ALA A 7 4.20 13.18 -13.95
N VAL A 8 3.61 13.19 -15.15
CA VAL A 8 3.84 12.19 -16.20
C VAL A 8 3.98 12.84 -17.58
N GLY A 9 4.60 12.15 -18.51
CA GLY A 9 4.73 12.58 -19.90
C GLY A 9 5.42 13.94 -20.03
N ASN A 10 4.74 14.91 -20.63
CA ASN A 10 5.31 16.25 -20.90
C ASN A 10 5.36 17.16 -19.65
N ALA A 11 4.92 16.70 -18.49
CA ALA A 11 4.98 17.44 -17.23
C ALA A 11 6.37 17.41 -16.58
N THR A 12 7.29 16.57 -17.09
CA THR A 12 8.69 16.47 -16.65
C THR A 12 9.63 16.76 -17.80
N ALA A 13 10.79 17.36 -17.51
CA ALA A 13 11.75 17.77 -18.54
C ALA A 13 12.40 16.60 -19.28
N ASP A 14 12.51 15.45 -18.62
CA ASP A 14 13.19 14.24 -19.12
C ASP A 14 12.25 13.06 -19.39
N GLY A 15 10.93 13.27 -19.25
CA GLY A 15 9.93 12.21 -19.42
C GLY A 15 9.83 11.25 -18.23
N SER A 16 10.51 11.51 -17.13
CA SER A 16 10.39 10.72 -15.90
C SER A 16 8.99 10.84 -15.30
N VAL A 17 8.60 9.85 -14.50
CA VAL A 17 7.40 9.89 -13.67
C VAL A 17 7.80 10.31 -12.26
N ILE A 18 7.13 11.33 -11.72
CA ILE A 18 7.32 11.78 -10.35
C ILE A 18 6.04 11.51 -9.58
N LEU A 19 6.14 10.70 -8.52
CA LEU A 19 5.09 10.53 -7.51
C LEU A 19 5.53 11.24 -6.23
N ALA A 20 4.69 12.11 -5.71
CA ALA A 20 4.89 12.74 -4.41
C ALA A 20 3.65 12.54 -3.54
N LYS A 21 3.85 12.28 -2.26
CA LYS A 21 2.77 12.10 -1.30
C LYS A 21 3.14 12.72 0.04
N ASN A 22 2.17 13.39 0.64
CA ASN A 22 2.20 13.84 2.02
C ASN A 22 1.24 12.97 2.84
N SER A 23 1.77 12.18 3.78
CA SER A 23 0.97 11.35 4.67
C SER A 23 0.66 12.10 5.94
N ASP A 24 -0.61 12.43 6.13
CA ASP A 24 -1.12 13.08 7.33
C ASP A 24 -1.62 12.02 8.31
N ARG A 25 -0.82 11.76 9.34
CA ARG A 25 -1.05 10.71 10.34
C ARG A 25 -1.29 11.33 11.72
N GLN A 26 -1.67 10.49 12.67
CA GLN A 26 -1.94 10.94 14.03
C GLN A 26 -0.66 11.48 14.72
N PRO A 27 -0.76 12.43 15.66
CA PRO A 27 0.41 13.02 16.32
C PRO A 27 1.31 11.96 16.97
N ASN A 28 2.63 12.10 16.74
CA ASN A 28 3.67 11.20 17.22
C ASN A 28 3.60 9.77 16.63
N GLU A 29 2.90 9.58 15.53
CA GLU A 29 2.97 8.35 14.74
C GLU A 29 4.13 8.46 13.75
N ALA A 30 5.24 7.84 14.11
CA ALA A 30 6.45 7.93 13.30
C ALA A 30 6.32 7.17 11.97
N HIS A 31 6.78 7.79 10.88
CA HIS A 31 7.04 7.12 9.62
C HIS A 31 8.46 6.59 9.57
N ALA A 32 8.61 5.37 9.08
CA ALA A 32 9.89 4.72 8.87
C ALA A 32 10.11 4.46 7.37
N LEU A 33 11.34 4.59 6.92
CA LEU A 33 11.77 4.06 5.63
C LEU A 33 12.21 2.61 5.84
N ALA A 34 11.63 1.69 5.06
CA ALA A 34 11.95 0.27 5.11
C ALA A 34 12.33 -0.23 3.72
N HIS A 35 13.51 -0.82 3.63
CA HIS A 35 13.97 -1.54 2.45
C HIS A 35 13.73 -3.03 2.67
N VAL A 36 13.02 -3.67 1.76
CA VAL A 36 12.73 -5.11 1.77
C VAL A 36 13.30 -5.71 0.50
N PRO A 37 14.30 -6.60 0.59
CA PRO A 37 14.92 -7.19 -0.58
C PRO A 37 13.98 -8.16 -1.30
N ARG A 38 14.25 -8.42 -2.58
CA ARG A 38 13.63 -9.50 -3.36
C ARG A 38 13.80 -10.82 -2.62
N THR A 39 12.73 -11.61 -2.53
CA THR A 39 12.73 -12.84 -1.75
C THR A 39 11.93 -13.93 -2.45
N SER A 40 12.49 -15.15 -2.49
CA SER A 40 11.79 -16.36 -2.93
C SER A 40 11.09 -17.03 -1.73
N HIS A 41 9.90 -17.56 -1.99
CA HIS A 41 9.05 -18.18 -0.97
C HIS A 41 8.69 -19.60 -1.35
N ALA A 42 8.47 -20.46 -0.36
CA ALA A 42 8.06 -21.84 -0.61
C ALA A 42 6.59 -21.92 -1.04
N ALA A 43 6.27 -22.97 -1.75
CA ALA A 43 4.87 -23.23 -2.14
C ALA A 43 3.99 -23.44 -0.89
N GLY A 44 2.88 -22.71 -0.83
CA GLY A 44 1.95 -22.75 0.30
C GLY A 44 2.28 -21.79 1.45
N ASP A 45 3.35 -20.99 1.33
CA ASP A 45 3.64 -19.93 2.29
C ASP A 45 2.51 -18.92 2.37
N THR A 46 2.40 -18.28 3.52
CA THR A 46 1.48 -17.17 3.77
C THR A 46 2.26 -15.96 4.28
N VAL A 47 1.76 -14.77 4.01
CA VAL A 47 2.27 -13.53 4.57
C VAL A 47 1.28 -12.97 5.59
N LYS A 48 1.80 -12.63 6.77
CA LYS A 48 1.02 -11.95 7.81
C LYS A 48 1.07 -10.44 7.54
N CYS A 49 -0.05 -9.91 7.09
CA CYS A 49 -0.28 -8.47 6.96
C CYS A 49 -0.58 -7.84 8.34
N THR A 50 -1.07 -6.63 8.38
CA THR A 50 -1.34 -5.95 9.66
C THR A 50 -2.32 -6.74 10.54
N TYR A 51 -3.39 -7.27 9.97
CA TYR A 51 -4.42 -7.98 10.73
C TYR A 51 -4.65 -9.42 10.28
N ILE A 52 -4.58 -9.72 9.01
CA ILE A 52 -4.87 -11.03 8.46
C ILE A 52 -3.67 -11.65 7.76
N GLN A 53 -3.78 -12.93 7.44
CA GLN A 53 -2.82 -13.64 6.60
C GLN A 53 -3.42 -13.86 5.21
N VAL A 54 -2.59 -13.72 4.19
CA VAL A 54 -2.96 -14.03 2.80
C VAL A 54 -1.92 -14.97 2.18
N PRO A 55 -2.26 -15.74 1.15
CA PRO A 55 -1.29 -16.57 0.43
C PRO A 55 -0.12 -15.75 -0.09
N GLN A 56 1.09 -16.30 0.04
CA GLN A 56 2.29 -15.67 -0.51
C GLN A 56 2.52 -16.10 -1.96
N VAL A 57 3.11 -15.20 -2.76
CA VAL A 57 3.55 -15.51 -4.12
C VAL A 57 4.93 -16.16 -4.10
N PRO A 58 5.32 -16.92 -5.16
CA PRO A 58 6.62 -17.61 -5.17
C PRO A 58 7.83 -16.68 -5.08
N GLU A 59 7.70 -15.44 -5.54
CA GLU A 59 8.76 -14.44 -5.47
C GLU A 59 8.13 -13.06 -5.26
N THR A 60 8.72 -12.26 -4.35
CA THR A 60 8.38 -10.86 -4.13
C THR A 60 9.50 -9.96 -4.65
N TYR A 61 9.13 -8.85 -5.29
CA TYR A 61 10.07 -7.83 -5.75
C TYR A 61 10.66 -7.04 -4.58
N GLU A 62 11.86 -6.53 -4.78
CA GLU A 62 12.49 -5.58 -3.87
C GLU A 62 11.68 -4.29 -3.81
N VAL A 63 11.47 -3.76 -2.59
CA VAL A 63 10.67 -2.56 -2.36
C VAL A 63 11.34 -1.61 -1.37
N LEU A 64 11.16 -0.30 -1.63
CA LEU A 64 11.43 0.78 -0.68
C LEU A 64 10.10 1.39 -0.25
N LEU A 65 9.82 1.34 1.05
CA LEU A 65 8.53 1.68 1.63
C LEU A 65 8.66 2.86 2.60
N SER A 66 7.72 3.81 2.53
CA SER A 66 7.48 4.78 3.60
C SER A 66 6.21 4.37 4.34
N LYS A 67 6.34 4.04 5.62
CA LYS A 67 5.29 3.35 6.37
C LYS A 67 5.17 3.85 7.81
N PRO A 68 3.96 3.87 8.38
CA PRO A 68 3.80 3.97 9.82
C PRO A 68 4.52 2.79 10.50
N PHE A 69 5.23 3.06 11.60
CA PHE A 69 6.12 2.08 12.23
C PHE A 69 5.44 0.77 12.64
N TRP A 70 4.17 0.81 13.00
CA TRP A 70 3.41 -0.33 13.53
C TRP A 70 2.62 -1.12 12.48
N ILE A 71 2.35 -0.55 11.30
CA ILE A 71 1.63 -1.19 10.20
C ILE A 71 2.60 -2.07 9.40
N TRP A 72 2.17 -3.26 8.96
CA TRP A 72 2.99 -4.10 8.07
C TRP A 72 3.12 -3.47 6.68
N GLY A 73 2.04 -2.92 6.14
CA GLY A 73 1.97 -2.23 4.85
C GLY A 73 2.66 -0.88 4.83
N CYS A 74 2.37 -0.05 3.83
CA CYS A 74 2.97 1.28 3.66
C CYS A 74 1.98 2.28 3.09
N GLU A 75 2.22 3.56 3.36
CA GLU A 75 1.45 4.70 2.83
C GLU A 75 1.87 5.04 1.39
N MET A 76 3.12 4.78 1.06
CA MET A 76 3.71 4.93 -0.27
C MET A 76 4.97 4.09 -0.38
N GLY A 77 5.33 3.75 -1.61
CA GLY A 77 6.56 3.04 -1.88
C GLY A 77 6.82 2.90 -3.37
N ALA A 78 7.98 2.33 -3.66
CA ALA A 78 8.39 1.97 -5.02
C ALA A 78 9.04 0.59 -5.01
N ASN A 79 8.99 -0.11 -6.14
CA ASN A 79 9.69 -1.37 -6.32
C ASN A 79 10.83 -1.24 -7.35
N GLU A 80 11.66 -2.27 -7.42
CA GLU A 80 12.80 -2.35 -8.35
C GLU A 80 12.43 -2.30 -9.83
N CYS A 81 11.16 -2.57 -10.18
CA CYS A 81 10.64 -2.48 -11.54
C CYS A 81 10.17 -1.07 -11.92
N GLY A 82 10.31 -0.08 -11.03
CA GLY A 82 9.90 1.31 -11.26
C GLY A 82 8.40 1.55 -11.04
N VAL A 83 7.68 0.63 -10.40
CA VAL A 83 6.29 0.86 -9.98
C VAL A 83 6.29 1.64 -8.68
N SER A 84 5.54 2.72 -8.63
CA SER A 84 5.32 3.53 -7.43
C SER A 84 3.84 3.61 -7.12
N ILE A 85 3.46 3.48 -5.85
CA ILE A 85 2.07 3.53 -5.40
C ILE A 85 1.97 4.36 -4.12
N GLY A 86 0.93 5.19 -4.03
CA GLY A 86 0.48 5.84 -2.81
C GLY A 86 -1.00 5.56 -2.56
N ASN A 87 -1.44 5.63 -1.30
CA ASN A 87 -2.86 5.55 -0.95
C ASN A 87 -3.35 6.84 -0.29
N GLU A 88 -4.65 7.05 -0.37
CA GLU A 88 -5.36 8.16 0.26
C GLU A 88 -6.53 7.65 1.09
N ALA A 89 -6.75 8.25 2.26
CA ALA A 89 -7.96 8.04 3.02
C ALA A 89 -9.14 8.74 2.34
N VAL A 90 -10.21 7.99 2.11
CA VAL A 90 -11.45 8.50 1.50
C VAL A 90 -12.61 8.27 2.44
N PHE A 91 -13.29 9.35 2.82
CA PHE A 91 -14.46 9.31 3.68
C PHE A 91 -15.72 9.32 2.82
N THR A 92 -16.31 8.15 2.66
CA THR A 92 -17.50 7.93 1.82
C THR A 92 -18.77 7.80 2.66
N LYS A 93 -19.92 7.73 2.01
CA LYS A 93 -21.22 7.44 2.66
C LYS A 93 -21.44 5.95 2.89
N GLU A 94 -20.65 5.09 2.23
CA GLU A 94 -20.70 3.65 2.42
C GLU A 94 -20.18 3.26 3.81
N PRO A 95 -20.76 2.24 4.45
CA PRO A 95 -20.31 1.76 5.76
C PRO A 95 -18.86 1.26 5.71
N TYR A 96 -18.08 1.60 6.73
CA TYR A 96 -16.73 1.05 6.91
C TYR A 96 -16.82 -0.32 7.58
N ASP A 97 -16.09 -1.31 7.05
CA ASP A 97 -15.88 -2.56 7.77
C ASP A 97 -14.85 -2.32 8.89
N LYS A 98 -15.25 -2.64 10.12
CA LYS A 98 -14.45 -2.46 11.34
C LYS A 98 -13.75 -3.74 11.78
N GLU A 99 -14.14 -4.87 11.20
CA GLU A 99 -13.51 -6.14 11.49
C GLU A 99 -12.09 -6.22 10.90
N PRO A 100 -11.20 -7.02 11.51
CA PRO A 100 -9.86 -7.24 11.00
C PRO A 100 -9.86 -7.76 9.54
N GLY A 101 -9.28 -6.99 8.63
CA GLY A 101 -9.21 -7.28 7.20
C GLY A 101 -7.91 -6.74 6.60
N LEU A 102 -7.86 -6.61 5.27
CA LEU A 102 -6.79 -5.86 4.62
C LEU A 102 -7.09 -4.37 4.74
N ILE A 103 -6.13 -3.61 5.24
CA ILE A 103 -6.15 -2.15 5.17
C ILE A 103 -5.47 -1.67 3.89
N GLY A 104 -5.77 -0.45 3.45
CA GLY A 104 -5.20 0.08 2.20
C GLY A 104 -3.68 0.05 2.15
N MET A 105 -3.02 0.29 3.28
CA MET A 105 -1.55 0.23 3.39
C MET A 105 -0.99 -1.17 3.12
N ASP A 106 -1.71 -2.23 3.55
CA ASP A 106 -1.33 -3.61 3.24
C ASP A 106 -1.46 -3.89 1.74
N MET A 107 -2.51 -3.37 1.10
CA MET A 107 -2.73 -3.53 -0.35
C MET A 107 -1.65 -2.82 -1.17
N VAL A 108 -1.19 -1.63 -0.75
CA VAL A 108 -0.06 -0.93 -1.41
C VAL A 108 1.19 -1.81 -1.40
N ARG A 109 1.58 -2.34 -0.24
CA ARG A 109 2.76 -3.19 -0.13
C ARG A 109 2.62 -4.49 -0.91
N LEU A 110 1.48 -5.19 -0.79
CA LEU A 110 1.22 -6.42 -1.56
C LEU A 110 1.30 -6.18 -3.06
N ALA A 111 0.75 -5.08 -3.56
CA ALA A 111 0.80 -4.73 -4.98
C ALA A 111 2.23 -4.40 -5.43
N LEU A 112 3.02 -3.66 -4.65
CA LEU A 112 4.42 -3.35 -4.95
C LEU A 112 5.28 -4.62 -4.99
N GLU A 113 5.12 -5.51 -4.01
CA GLU A 113 5.87 -6.76 -3.93
C GLU A 113 5.53 -7.76 -5.04
N ARG A 114 4.37 -7.62 -5.71
CA ARG A 114 3.81 -8.62 -6.64
C ARG A 114 3.64 -8.13 -8.08
N SER A 115 4.00 -6.90 -8.39
CA SER A 115 3.78 -6.32 -9.73
C SER A 115 5.07 -5.80 -10.36
N HIS A 116 5.18 -5.95 -11.68
CA HIS A 116 6.27 -5.40 -12.48
C HIS A 116 5.83 -4.23 -13.38
N THR A 117 4.53 -3.88 -13.34
CA THR A 117 3.96 -2.71 -14.03
C THR A 117 2.87 -2.08 -13.18
N ALA A 118 2.62 -0.78 -13.37
CA ALA A 118 1.52 -0.07 -12.71
C ALA A 118 0.15 -0.69 -13.02
N ARG A 119 -0.07 -1.16 -14.25
CA ARG A 119 -1.31 -1.86 -14.62
C ARG A 119 -1.49 -3.15 -13.82
N LYS A 120 -0.44 -3.97 -13.68
CA LYS A 120 -0.51 -5.19 -12.88
C LYS A 120 -0.72 -4.88 -11.40
N ALA A 121 -0.15 -3.80 -10.90
CA ALA A 121 -0.39 -3.35 -9.52
C ALA A 121 -1.87 -3.01 -9.29
N LEU A 122 -2.49 -2.28 -10.21
CA LEU A 122 -3.92 -1.99 -10.18
C LEU A 122 -4.76 -3.29 -10.15
N ASP A 123 -4.48 -4.23 -11.05
CA ASP A 123 -5.21 -5.49 -11.13
C ASP A 123 -5.09 -6.29 -9.82
N ILE A 124 -3.91 -6.29 -9.18
CA ILE A 124 -3.69 -6.94 -7.88
C ILE A 124 -4.50 -6.26 -6.77
N ILE A 125 -4.53 -4.93 -6.72
CA ILE A 125 -5.33 -4.20 -5.71
C ILE A 125 -6.81 -4.54 -5.86
N VAL A 126 -7.33 -4.57 -7.09
CA VAL A 126 -8.72 -4.94 -7.37
C VAL A 126 -8.99 -6.38 -6.91
N GLU A 127 -8.14 -7.34 -7.27
CA GLU A 127 -8.26 -8.73 -6.86
C GLU A 127 -8.26 -8.90 -5.33
N LEU A 128 -7.38 -8.17 -4.63
CA LEU A 128 -7.32 -8.19 -3.16
C LEU A 128 -8.61 -7.63 -2.54
N LEU A 129 -9.14 -6.52 -3.10
CA LEU A 129 -10.40 -5.94 -2.65
C LEU A 129 -11.59 -6.88 -2.87
N GLU A 130 -11.67 -7.52 -4.03
CA GLU A 130 -12.75 -8.47 -4.34
C GLU A 130 -12.68 -9.74 -3.50
N THR A 131 -11.46 -10.18 -3.14
CA THR A 131 -11.26 -11.44 -2.43
C THR A 131 -11.39 -11.29 -0.92
N TYR A 132 -10.80 -10.24 -0.34
CA TYR A 132 -10.66 -10.07 1.12
C TYR A 132 -11.43 -8.87 1.66
N GLY A 133 -11.93 -8.00 0.78
CA GLY A 133 -12.49 -6.72 1.21
C GLY A 133 -11.43 -5.78 1.79
N GLN A 134 -11.89 -4.68 2.35
CA GLN A 134 -11.09 -3.74 3.13
C GLN A 134 -11.72 -3.57 4.50
N GLY A 135 -10.95 -3.76 5.56
CA GLY A 135 -11.43 -3.62 6.93
C GLY A 135 -10.31 -3.50 7.95
N GLY A 136 -10.66 -3.00 9.12
CA GLY A 136 -9.74 -2.86 10.24
C GLY A 136 -9.38 -1.42 10.58
N ASN A 137 -8.82 -1.25 11.77
CA ASN A 137 -8.41 0.05 12.29
C ASN A 137 -7.14 0.56 11.61
N CYS A 138 -7.17 1.79 11.11
CA CYS A 138 -6.05 2.46 10.48
C CYS A 138 -5.34 3.48 11.39
N GLY A 139 -5.88 3.75 12.59
CA GLY A 139 -5.35 4.76 13.51
C GLY A 139 -4.49 4.17 14.62
N PHE A 140 -3.45 4.91 15.03
CA PHE A 140 -2.48 4.50 16.05
C PHE A 140 -2.98 4.75 17.48
N ARG A 141 -3.30 6.01 17.82
CA ARG A 141 -3.72 6.39 19.18
C ARG A 141 -5.20 6.21 19.44
N HIS A 142 -6.01 6.41 18.41
CA HIS A 142 -7.45 6.20 18.43
C HIS A 142 -7.89 5.48 17.16
N LYS A 143 -8.98 4.76 17.24
CA LYS A 143 -9.52 4.01 16.11
C LYS A 143 -9.96 4.97 15.01
N GLU A 144 -9.56 4.64 13.79
CA GLU A 144 -9.89 5.39 12.58
C GLU A 144 -10.20 4.41 11.46
N TYR A 145 -11.29 4.66 10.73
CA TYR A 145 -11.78 3.80 9.66
C TYR A 145 -12.10 4.66 8.44
N TYR A 146 -11.64 4.24 7.29
CA TYR A 146 -11.86 4.92 6.02
C TYR A 146 -11.71 3.94 4.85
N HIS A 147 -12.26 4.30 3.69
CA HIS A 147 -11.93 3.63 2.45
C HIS A 147 -10.64 4.20 1.87
N ASN A 148 -10.07 3.54 0.85
CA ASN A 148 -8.86 3.99 0.21
C ASN A 148 -9.08 4.32 -1.27
N ALA A 149 -8.40 5.37 -1.73
CA ALA A 149 -8.05 5.58 -3.12
C ALA A 149 -6.55 5.24 -3.30
N PHE A 150 -6.14 4.91 -4.50
CA PHE A 150 -4.77 4.55 -4.85
C PHE A 150 -4.34 5.30 -6.11
N ILE A 151 -3.09 5.71 -6.14
CA ILE A 151 -2.44 6.34 -7.28
C ILE A 151 -1.14 5.63 -7.60
#